data_01c6d9d09cd0d2dc4888853778554fbb
#
_entry.id   01c6d9d09cd0d2dc4888853778554fbb
#
_cell.length_a   1.000
_cell.length_b   1.000
_cell.length_c   1.000
_cell.angle_alpha   90.00
_cell.angle_beta   90.00
_cell.angle_gamma   90.00
#
_symmetry.space_group_name_H-M   'P 1'
#
loop_
_entity.id
_entity.type
_entity.pdbx_description
1 polymer ?
#
loop_
_entity_poly.entity_id
_entity_poly.type
_entity_poly.pdbx_seq_one_letter_code
_entity_poly.pdbx_strand_id
1 'polypeptide(L)'
;TGFMVIKRTVFEQMMQHYPELQYQSDSIGYANKGLHYRFFDVMVDPETNRYLSEDYGFCRLWEGMGNKIYVDALSSLTHQGTKVYEGNYAESLLTNVSNAVPCKAGIKMHLMGVENLTALMQQR
;
A
#
# COMPACT_ATOMS: atom_id res chain seq x y z
N THR A 1 6.68 1.88 2.31
CA THR A 1 5.99 2.81 1.37
C THR A 1 6.26 4.25 1.78
N GLY A 2 6.69 5.11 0.87
CA GLY A 2 6.98 6.51 1.16
C GLY A 2 5.73 7.36 1.38
N PHE A 3 4.59 6.96 0.80
CA PHE A 3 3.31 7.66 0.91
C PHE A 3 2.15 6.69 0.65
N MET A 4 1.16 6.70 1.53
CA MET A 4 -0.03 5.85 1.42
C MET A 4 -1.27 6.63 1.85
N VAL A 5 -2.34 6.58 1.06
CA VAL A 5 -3.64 7.15 1.41
C VAL A 5 -4.62 6.01 1.66
N ILE A 6 -5.21 5.99 2.85
CA ILE A 6 -6.12 4.93 3.26
C ILE A 6 -7.45 5.55 3.66
N LYS A 7 -8.54 5.06 3.09
CA LYS A 7 -9.88 5.48 3.49
C LYS A 7 -10.18 4.96 4.91
N ARG A 8 -10.87 5.76 5.71
CA ARG A 8 -11.31 5.34 7.06
C ARG A 8 -12.09 4.03 7.05
N THR A 9 -12.95 3.85 6.06
CA THR A 9 -13.76 2.64 5.89
C THR A 9 -12.93 1.35 5.73
N VAL A 10 -11.68 1.45 5.28
CA VAL A 10 -10.74 0.31 5.22
C VAL A 10 -10.48 -0.20 6.63
N PHE A 11 -10.13 0.70 7.56
CA PHE A 11 -9.89 0.33 8.95
C PHE A 11 -11.14 -0.26 9.61
N GLU A 12 -12.32 0.32 9.35
CA GLU A 12 -13.59 -0.16 9.89
C GLU A 12 -13.90 -1.60 9.41
N GLN A 13 -13.63 -1.90 8.15
CA GLN A 13 -13.79 -3.25 7.60
C GLN A 13 -12.75 -4.22 8.16
N MET A 14 -11.50 -3.80 8.27
CA MET A 14 -10.43 -4.63 8.83
C MET A 14 -10.66 -4.96 10.31
N MET A 15 -11.17 -4.02 11.10
CA MET A 15 -11.55 -4.27 12.50
C MET A 15 -12.62 -5.36 12.64
N GLN A 16 -13.55 -5.41 11.71
CA GLN A 16 -14.59 -6.44 11.69
C GLN A 16 -14.06 -7.80 11.23
N HIS A 17 -13.13 -7.79 10.27
CA HIS A 17 -12.60 -9.01 9.67
C HIS A 17 -11.50 -9.67 10.49
N TYR A 18 -10.68 -8.87 11.20
CA TYR A 18 -9.54 -9.29 12.01
C TYR A 18 -9.67 -8.86 13.47
N PRO A 19 -10.71 -9.29 14.20
CA PRO A 19 -10.89 -8.90 15.61
C PRO A 19 -9.72 -9.38 16.50
N GLU A 20 -9.02 -10.44 16.12
CA GLU A 20 -7.85 -10.98 16.82
C GLU A 20 -6.61 -10.08 16.75
N LEU A 21 -6.60 -9.11 15.86
CA LEU A 21 -5.51 -8.12 15.78
C LEU A 21 -5.69 -6.95 16.76
N GLN A 22 -6.80 -6.93 17.50
CA GLN A 22 -7.01 -5.94 18.55
C GLN A 22 -6.04 -6.15 19.71
N TYR A 23 -5.52 -5.06 20.25
CA TYR A 23 -4.67 -5.10 21.43
C TYR A 23 -5.01 -3.99 22.42
N GLN A 24 -4.50 -4.12 23.65
CA GLN A 24 -4.58 -3.08 24.67
C GLN A 24 -3.28 -2.27 24.67
N SER A 25 -3.42 -0.95 24.72
CA SER A 25 -2.27 -0.06 24.82
C SER A 25 -1.93 0.19 26.28
N ASP A 26 -0.65 0.05 26.64
CA ASP A 26 -0.14 0.40 27.97
C ASP A 26 0.12 1.90 28.14
N SER A 27 -0.15 2.71 27.11
CA SER A 27 0.10 4.15 27.13
C SER A 27 -0.85 4.83 28.14
N ILE A 28 -0.27 5.50 29.14
CA ILE A 28 -0.98 6.26 30.15
C ILE A 28 -1.79 7.38 29.47
N GLY A 29 -3.06 7.50 29.81
CA GLY A 29 -3.97 8.53 29.27
C GLY A 29 -4.72 8.12 28.01
N TYR A 30 -4.37 7.02 27.38
CA TYR A 30 -5.17 6.42 26.31
C TYR A 30 -6.05 5.32 26.90
N ALA A 31 -7.24 5.71 27.38
CA ALA A 31 -8.24 4.71 27.74
C ALA A 31 -8.46 3.80 26.53
N ASN A 32 -8.35 2.51 26.72
CA ASN A 32 -8.59 1.53 25.66
C ASN A 32 -10.06 1.65 25.21
N LYS A 33 -10.27 2.34 24.08
CA LYS A 33 -11.59 2.51 23.46
C LYS A 33 -11.90 1.42 22.43
N GLY A 34 -11.12 0.33 22.44
CA GLY A 34 -11.28 -0.76 21.48
C GLY A 34 -10.85 -0.41 20.06
N LEU A 35 -10.07 0.65 19.87
CA LEU A 35 -9.62 1.13 18.55
C LEU A 35 -8.15 0.85 18.26
N HIS A 36 -7.49 0.07 19.11
CA HIS A 36 -6.09 -0.29 18.93
C HIS A 36 -5.98 -1.63 18.22
N TYR A 37 -5.50 -1.60 16.97
CA TYR A 37 -5.30 -2.77 16.12
C TYR A 37 -3.89 -2.75 15.53
N ARG A 38 -3.21 -3.91 15.52
CA ARG A 38 -1.87 -4.08 14.93
C ARG A 38 -1.93 -4.37 13.43
N PHE A 39 -2.61 -3.52 12.66
CA PHE A 39 -2.69 -3.66 11.22
C PHE A 39 -1.37 -3.38 10.51
N PHE A 40 -0.52 -2.54 11.12
CA PHE A 40 0.83 -2.23 10.66
C PHE A 40 1.83 -3.01 11.51
N ASP A 41 1.85 -4.31 11.33
CA ASP A 41 2.79 -5.21 11.98
C ASP A 41 3.63 -5.92 10.93
N VAL A 42 4.85 -6.28 11.29
CA VAL A 42 5.69 -7.12 10.46
C VAL A 42 5.14 -8.54 10.50
N MET A 43 5.20 -9.24 9.38
CA MET A 43 4.71 -10.61 9.31
C MET A 43 5.53 -11.47 8.36
N VAL A 44 5.48 -12.79 8.56
CA VAL A 44 5.90 -13.74 7.54
C VAL A 44 4.66 -14.13 6.74
N ASP A 45 4.71 -13.86 5.44
CA ASP A 45 3.62 -14.22 4.52
C ASP A 45 3.48 -15.74 4.45
N PRO A 46 2.32 -16.30 4.81
CA PRO A 46 2.14 -17.75 4.85
C PRO A 46 2.21 -18.44 3.48
N GLU A 47 1.93 -17.71 2.40
CA GLU A 47 1.95 -18.27 1.05
C GLU A 47 3.36 -18.31 0.46
N THR A 48 4.14 -17.26 0.68
CA THR A 48 5.46 -17.09 0.05
C THR A 48 6.63 -17.31 0.99
N ASN A 49 6.36 -17.46 2.30
CA ASN A 49 7.35 -17.53 3.38
C ASN A 49 8.32 -16.34 3.39
N ARG A 50 7.85 -15.17 2.96
CA ARG A 50 8.64 -13.94 2.94
C ARG A 50 8.35 -13.09 4.17
N TYR A 51 9.41 -12.48 4.70
CA TYR A 51 9.28 -11.44 5.71
C TYR A 51 8.77 -10.16 5.05
N LEU A 52 7.66 -9.64 5.53
CA LEU A 52 7.02 -8.41 5.07
C LEU A 52 7.17 -7.33 6.13
N SER A 53 7.56 -6.14 5.71
CA SER A 53 7.51 -4.94 6.55
C SER A 53 6.06 -4.55 6.84
N GLU A 54 5.87 -3.61 7.77
CA GLU A 54 4.58 -3.20 8.30
C GLU A 54 3.59 -2.71 7.23
N ASP A 55 4.08 -1.98 6.24
CA ASP A 55 3.27 -1.49 5.12
C ASP A 55 2.87 -2.61 4.15
N TYR A 56 3.77 -3.54 3.88
CA TYR A 56 3.46 -4.74 3.10
C TYR A 56 2.54 -5.69 3.87
N GLY A 57 2.74 -5.82 5.18
CA GLY A 57 1.85 -6.60 6.05
C GLY A 57 0.42 -6.07 6.00
N PHE A 58 0.24 -4.75 6.13
CA PHE A 58 -1.05 -4.09 5.97
C PHE A 58 -1.69 -4.39 4.61
N CYS A 59 -0.91 -4.26 3.53
CA CYS A 59 -1.39 -4.55 2.19
C CYS A 59 -1.82 -6.01 2.03
N ARG A 60 -1.06 -6.96 2.60
CA ARG A 60 -1.39 -8.38 2.56
C ARG A 60 -2.69 -8.69 3.30
N LEU A 61 -2.92 -8.09 4.47
CA LEU A 61 -4.18 -8.22 5.20
C LEU A 61 -5.36 -7.72 4.36
N TRP A 62 -5.21 -6.57 3.72
CA TRP A 62 -6.26 -5.99 2.89
C TRP A 62 -6.58 -6.83 1.64
N GLU A 63 -5.55 -7.36 0.97
CA GLU A 63 -5.73 -8.30 -0.16
C GLU A 63 -6.35 -9.63 0.29
N GLY A 64 -6.02 -10.11 1.47
CA GLY A 64 -6.60 -11.34 2.04
C GLY A 64 -8.11 -11.27 2.22
N MET A 65 -8.68 -10.08 2.33
CA MET A 65 -10.12 -9.82 2.34
C MET A 65 -10.74 -9.78 0.92
N GLY A 66 -9.97 -10.04 -0.15
CA GLY A 66 -10.40 -9.97 -1.54
C GLY A 66 -10.41 -8.55 -2.13
N ASN A 67 -9.82 -7.58 -1.45
CA ASN A 67 -9.78 -6.19 -1.87
C ASN A 67 -8.56 -5.89 -2.75
N LYS A 68 -8.51 -4.66 -3.28
CA LYS A 68 -7.47 -4.21 -4.20
C LYS A 68 -6.67 -3.04 -3.63
N ILE A 69 -5.40 -2.98 -4.02
CA ILE A 69 -4.50 -1.87 -3.77
C ILE A 69 -4.25 -1.14 -5.09
N TYR A 70 -4.27 0.18 -5.03
CA TYR A 70 -4.11 1.03 -6.20
C TYR A 70 -2.85 1.85 -6.09
N VAL A 71 -2.18 2.06 -7.21
CA VAL A 71 -1.09 3.01 -7.35
C VAL A 71 -1.57 4.17 -8.18
N ASP A 72 -1.50 5.39 -7.62
CA ASP A 72 -1.69 6.60 -8.39
C ASP A 72 -0.41 6.89 -9.18
N ALA A 73 -0.44 6.56 -10.47
CA ALA A 73 0.70 6.74 -11.36
C ALA A 73 0.87 8.21 -11.82
N LEU A 74 -0.14 9.04 -11.63
CA LEU A 74 -0.14 10.42 -12.12
C LEU A 74 0.33 11.44 -11.08
N SER A 75 0.31 11.09 -9.80
CA SER A 75 0.84 11.95 -8.74
C SER A 75 2.35 12.06 -8.81
N SER A 76 2.83 13.28 -8.84
CA SER A 76 4.25 13.59 -8.75
C SER A 76 4.63 13.78 -7.29
N LEU A 77 5.52 12.93 -6.80
CA LEU A 77 6.04 13.02 -5.43
C LEU A 77 7.56 13.15 -5.48
N THR A 78 8.09 13.92 -4.54
CA THR A 78 9.53 14.02 -4.32
C THR A 78 9.90 13.34 -3.00
N HIS A 79 11.07 12.74 -2.95
CA HIS A 79 11.65 12.24 -1.72
C HIS A 79 12.88 13.07 -1.38
N GLN A 80 12.88 13.70 -0.21
CA GLN A 80 13.99 14.54 0.25
C GLN A 80 14.70 13.87 1.42
N GLY A 81 16.01 13.76 1.29
CA GLY A 81 16.94 13.35 2.34
C GLY A 81 18.20 14.20 2.21
N THR A 82 19.38 13.61 2.30
CA THR A 82 20.64 14.26 1.95
C THR A 82 20.74 14.61 0.46
N LYS A 83 19.88 14.01 -0.35
CA LYS A 83 19.69 14.24 -1.78
C LYS A 83 18.19 14.30 -2.06
N VAL A 84 17.80 15.16 -2.99
CA VAL A 84 16.43 15.19 -3.52
C VAL A 84 16.33 14.15 -4.64
N TYR A 85 15.30 13.29 -4.56
CA TYR A 85 14.95 12.33 -5.59
C TYR A 85 13.65 12.78 -6.24
N GLU A 86 13.68 13.00 -7.52
CA GLU A 86 12.52 13.36 -8.33
C GLU A 86 12.29 12.26 -9.37
N GLY A 87 11.04 11.97 -9.66
CA GLY A 87 10.69 10.98 -10.66
C GLY A 87 9.25 11.13 -11.12
N ASN A 88 9.01 10.68 -12.34
CA ASN A 88 7.67 10.57 -12.92
C ASN A 88 7.39 9.10 -13.20
N TYR A 89 6.56 8.49 -12.37
CA TYR A 89 6.26 7.06 -12.48
C TYR A 89 5.49 6.74 -13.77
N ALA A 90 4.54 7.61 -14.15
CA ALA A 90 3.79 7.43 -15.39
C ALA A 90 4.72 7.41 -16.62
N GLU A 91 5.70 8.31 -16.68
CA GLU A 91 6.68 8.36 -17.76
C GLU A 91 7.58 7.11 -17.76
N SER A 92 7.98 6.64 -16.59
CA SER A 92 8.73 5.38 -16.45
C SER A 92 7.95 4.18 -17.00
N LEU A 93 6.64 4.11 -16.80
CA LEU A 93 5.79 3.07 -17.37
C LEU A 93 5.67 3.15 -18.89
N LEU A 94 5.66 4.37 -19.46
CA LEU A 94 5.62 4.59 -20.91
C LEU A 94 6.92 4.14 -21.59
N THR A 95 8.06 4.31 -20.93
CA THR A 95 9.37 3.93 -21.47
C THR A 95 9.67 2.45 -21.30
N ASN A 96 9.18 1.84 -20.22
CA ASN A 96 9.41 0.42 -19.95
C ASN A 96 8.28 -0.17 -19.09
N VAL A 97 7.36 -0.86 -19.75
CA VAL A 97 6.21 -1.53 -19.07
C VAL A 97 6.66 -2.56 -18.03
N SER A 98 7.86 -3.13 -18.16
CA SER A 98 8.40 -4.06 -17.16
C SER A 98 8.66 -3.40 -15.81
N ASN A 99 8.77 -2.07 -15.74
CA ASN A 99 8.84 -1.30 -14.49
C ASN A 99 7.52 -1.33 -13.71
N ALA A 100 6.41 -1.70 -14.36
CA ALA A 100 5.11 -1.88 -13.71
C ALA A 100 4.97 -3.21 -12.97
N VAL A 101 5.98 -4.06 -13.00
CA VAL A 101 5.94 -5.34 -12.30
C VAL A 101 5.90 -5.05 -10.81
N PRO A 102 4.82 -5.44 -10.13
CA PRO A 102 4.76 -5.35 -8.68
C PRO A 102 5.94 -6.11 -8.10
N CYS A 103 6.52 -5.58 -7.06
CA CYS A 103 7.68 -6.17 -6.43
C CYS A 103 7.47 -7.68 -6.25
N LYS A 104 8.56 -8.44 -6.26
CA LYS A 104 8.56 -9.91 -6.06
C LYS A 104 7.89 -10.37 -4.75
N ALA A 105 7.25 -9.45 -4.01
CA ALA A 105 6.52 -9.71 -2.77
C ALA A 105 5.14 -10.35 -3.00
N GLY A 106 4.69 -10.50 -4.24
CA GLY A 106 3.40 -11.09 -4.55
C GLY A 106 2.19 -10.20 -4.27
N ILE A 107 2.39 -8.96 -3.82
CA ILE A 107 1.29 -7.99 -3.63
C ILE A 107 0.89 -7.44 -5.00
N LYS A 108 -0.37 -7.60 -5.35
CA LYS A 108 -0.93 -7.10 -6.60
C LYS A 108 -1.40 -5.66 -6.43
N MET A 109 -0.78 -4.73 -7.14
CA MET A 109 -1.23 -3.34 -7.20
C MET A 109 -1.98 -3.08 -8.50
N HIS A 110 -3.03 -2.28 -8.40
CA HIS A 110 -3.81 -1.85 -9.54
C HIS A 110 -3.50 -0.39 -9.85
N LEU A 111 -3.08 -0.12 -11.09
CA LEU A 111 -2.80 1.25 -11.53
C LEU A 111 -4.10 2.03 -11.70
N MET A 112 -4.16 3.23 -11.12
CA MET A 112 -5.22 4.20 -11.36
C MET A 112 -4.85 5.10 -12.53
N GLY A 113 -5.83 5.48 -13.34
CA GLY A 113 -5.63 6.40 -14.47
C GLY A 113 -5.03 5.76 -15.73
N VAL A 114 -4.88 4.42 -15.77
CA VAL A 114 -4.30 3.70 -16.92
C VAL A 114 -5.16 3.85 -18.18
N GLU A 115 -6.45 4.10 -18.05
CA GLU A 115 -7.36 4.37 -19.16
C GLU A 115 -6.90 5.57 -20.00
N ASN A 116 -6.23 6.55 -19.38
CA ASN A 116 -5.66 7.71 -20.04
C ASN A 116 -4.23 7.50 -20.55
N LEU A 117 -3.50 6.49 -20.06
CA LEU A 117 -2.14 6.18 -20.50
C LEU A 117 -2.11 5.73 -21.97
N THR A 118 -3.10 4.94 -22.40
CA THR A 118 -3.23 4.52 -23.79
C THR A 118 -3.50 5.70 -24.72
N ALA A 119 -4.30 6.67 -24.28
CA ALA A 119 -4.56 7.90 -25.04
C ALA A 119 -3.30 8.80 -25.13
N LEU A 120 -2.51 8.89 -24.08
CA LEU A 120 -1.22 9.60 -24.05
C LEU A 120 -0.17 8.93 -24.98
N MET A 121 -0.18 7.60 -25.09
CA MET A 121 0.72 6.87 -26.01
C MET A 121 0.38 7.10 -27.49
N GLN A 122 -0.88 7.40 -27.82
CA GLN A 122 -1.32 7.65 -29.20
C GLN A 122 -1.07 9.11 -29.68
N GLN A 123 -0.69 10.01 -28.76
CA GLN A 123 -0.41 11.42 -29.06
C GLN A 123 1.10 11.72 -29.27
N ARG A 124 1.97 10.72 -29.18
CA ARG A 124 3.41 10.77 -29.49
C ARG A 124 3.71 9.93 -30.74
#